data_89ca62f9597a471e26f6e1b4ff60cc4b
#
_entry.id   89ca62f9597a471e26f6e1b4ff60cc4b
#
_cell.length_a   1.000
_cell.length_b   1.000
_cell.length_c   1.000
_cell.angle_alpha   90.00
_cell.angle_beta   90.00
_cell.angle_gamma   90.00
#
_symmetry.space_group_name_H-M   'P 1'
#
loop_
_entity.id
_entity.type
_entity.pdbx_description
1 polymer ?
#
loop_
_entity_poly.entity_id
_entity_poly.type
_entity_poly.pdbx_seq_one_letter_code
_entity_poly.pdbx_strand_id
1 'polypeptide(L)'
;DPLDWRSIRSIDDIRVYDRSVIQPEEWSMFSYDPQDPFRTRGSRLGMPERYNVSSRYGSFVVHDSRCLVFQNGILPENTTSSVYQLWGIPEYVRIQRAIRDAEIAHGSATKLLDRSVQAVYKMKDLAAELATEEGEDRVLRRLQTIDMARGLLNSITIDSEGEDYDFRQFQFSGVSDVIDSTCNFLSALTSIPQTILFGRSPAGMNATGDADLENWYNALERIQKRMVKKNLRYLLSVVFQAGVRTGEVDEVPKIKISFNPLWSLSDMEQADLEQKRAQTQLTRAQTAQTYIDKQVIDPSEVRKKLADSEEFDVEN
;
A
#
# COMPACT_ATOMS: atom_id res chain seq x y z
N ASP A 1 -34.16 -3.52 -3.78
CA ASP A 1 -34.46 -3.75 -5.20
C ASP A 1 -33.23 -3.51 -6.06
N PRO A 2 -33.08 -4.28 -7.16
CA PRO A 2 -32.00 -4.05 -8.12
C PRO A 2 -32.08 -2.63 -8.71
N LEU A 3 -30.96 -2.13 -9.22
CA LEU A 3 -30.92 -0.85 -9.91
C LEU A 3 -31.62 -0.97 -11.26
N ASP A 4 -32.71 -0.23 -11.40
CA ASP A 4 -33.40 -0.14 -12.71
C ASP A 4 -32.75 0.97 -13.54
N TRP A 5 -31.95 0.57 -14.52
CA TRP A 5 -31.25 1.47 -15.44
C TRP A 5 -32.17 2.40 -16.21
N ARG A 6 -33.44 2.01 -16.38
CA ARG A 6 -34.43 2.80 -17.12
C ARG A 6 -35.05 3.92 -16.26
N SER A 7 -34.94 3.83 -14.93
CA SER A 7 -35.55 4.78 -14.00
C SER A 7 -34.56 5.76 -13.38
N ILE A 8 -33.26 5.62 -13.63
CA ILE A 8 -32.23 6.48 -13.05
C ILE A 8 -32.39 7.90 -13.60
N ARG A 9 -32.52 8.89 -12.70
CA ARG A 9 -32.58 10.32 -13.04
C ARG A 9 -31.51 11.14 -12.35
N SER A 10 -31.13 10.75 -11.15
CA SER A 10 -30.12 11.45 -10.34
C SER A 10 -29.36 10.47 -9.44
N ILE A 11 -28.22 10.89 -8.97
CA ILE A 11 -27.50 10.26 -7.87
C ILE A 11 -27.58 11.22 -6.70
N ASP A 12 -28.41 10.89 -5.72
CA ASP A 12 -28.69 11.79 -4.61
C ASP A 12 -27.58 11.75 -3.55
N ASP A 13 -26.99 10.57 -3.32
CA ASP A 13 -25.95 10.39 -2.31
C ASP A 13 -25.06 9.18 -2.62
N ILE A 14 -23.78 9.28 -2.24
CA ILE A 14 -22.81 8.19 -2.28
C ILE A 14 -22.23 8.05 -0.87
N ARG A 15 -22.50 6.92 -0.22
CA ARG A 15 -22.02 6.63 1.12
C ARG A 15 -20.99 5.54 1.12
N VAL A 16 -19.96 5.75 1.91
CA VAL A 16 -18.90 4.76 2.13
C VAL A 16 -19.19 4.01 3.42
N TYR A 17 -19.21 2.70 3.33
CA TYR A 17 -19.42 1.81 4.46
C TYR A 17 -18.23 0.85 4.60
N ASP A 18 -17.79 0.67 5.83
CA ASP A 18 -16.81 -0.35 6.19
C ASP A 18 -17.47 -1.73 6.28
N ARG A 19 -16.66 -2.76 6.08
CA ARG A 19 -17.08 -4.16 6.24
C ARG A 19 -17.75 -4.45 7.59
N SER A 20 -17.38 -3.76 8.66
CA SER A 20 -17.94 -3.96 9.99
C SER A 20 -19.46 -3.68 10.08
N VAL A 21 -19.97 -2.81 9.19
CA VAL A 21 -21.39 -2.41 9.17
C VAL A 21 -22.17 -3.02 8.01
N ILE A 22 -21.49 -3.69 7.07
CA ILE A 22 -22.13 -4.37 5.93
C ILE A 22 -21.89 -5.86 6.04
N GLN A 23 -22.97 -6.64 5.96
CA GLN A 23 -22.90 -8.09 5.92
C GLN A 23 -23.64 -8.61 4.69
N PRO A 24 -23.11 -9.60 3.96
CA PRO A 24 -23.82 -10.24 2.88
C PRO A 24 -25.03 -10.98 3.44
N GLU A 25 -26.11 -10.98 2.71
CA GLU A 25 -27.28 -11.81 3.02
C GLU A 25 -26.97 -13.23 2.54
N GLU A 26 -26.72 -14.16 3.49
CA GLU A 26 -26.19 -15.51 3.21
C GLU A 26 -27.06 -16.34 2.25
N TRP A 27 -28.34 -16.03 2.18
CA TRP A 27 -29.33 -16.79 1.36
C TRP A 27 -29.55 -16.19 -0.03
N SER A 28 -28.98 -15.03 -0.34
CA SER A 28 -29.15 -14.37 -1.63
C SER A 28 -27.83 -14.34 -2.42
N MET A 29 -27.42 -15.51 -2.90
CA MET A 29 -26.25 -15.61 -3.77
C MET A 29 -26.66 -15.65 -5.24
N PHE A 30 -25.86 -15.01 -6.10
CA PHE A 30 -26.04 -15.15 -7.55
C PHE A 30 -25.86 -16.61 -7.95
N SER A 31 -26.94 -17.21 -8.44
CA SER A 31 -26.94 -18.57 -8.99
C SER A 31 -26.85 -18.52 -10.52
N TYR A 32 -26.46 -19.64 -11.12
CA TYR A 32 -26.49 -19.79 -12.56
C TYR A 32 -27.95 -19.79 -13.03
N ASP A 33 -28.30 -18.83 -13.87
CA ASP A 33 -29.60 -18.78 -14.56
C ASP A 33 -29.40 -19.23 -16.02
N PRO A 34 -29.95 -20.40 -16.41
CA PRO A 34 -29.88 -20.87 -17.79
C PRO A 34 -30.61 -19.96 -18.78
N GLN A 35 -31.61 -19.19 -18.30
CA GLN A 35 -32.41 -18.30 -19.14
C GLN A 35 -31.77 -16.93 -19.36
N ASP A 36 -30.90 -16.51 -18.42
CA ASP A 36 -30.12 -15.27 -18.55
C ASP A 36 -28.61 -15.53 -18.36
N PRO A 37 -27.95 -16.16 -19.34
CA PRO A 37 -26.53 -16.49 -19.23
C PRO A 37 -25.63 -15.24 -19.20
N PHE A 38 -26.14 -14.06 -19.53
CA PHE A 38 -25.38 -12.80 -19.45
C PHE A 38 -25.38 -12.22 -18.03
N ARG A 39 -26.42 -12.46 -17.25
CA ARG A 39 -26.56 -11.96 -15.89
C ARG A 39 -25.68 -12.72 -14.89
N THR A 40 -25.45 -13.99 -15.15
CA THR A 40 -24.70 -14.89 -14.26
C THR A 40 -23.33 -15.30 -14.83
N ARG A 41 -22.96 -14.80 -16.01
CA ARG A 41 -21.65 -15.11 -16.61
C ARG A 41 -20.53 -14.39 -15.86
N GLY A 42 -19.56 -15.16 -15.37
CA GLY A 42 -18.26 -14.67 -14.91
C GLY A 42 -18.17 -14.46 -13.42
N SER A 43 -17.55 -13.40 -12.99
CA SER A 43 -17.04 -13.12 -11.65
C SER A 43 -18.08 -12.90 -10.53
N ARG A 44 -19.38 -13.10 -10.79
CA ARG A 44 -20.46 -12.87 -9.81
C ARG A 44 -21.15 -14.13 -9.28
N LEU A 45 -20.93 -15.28 -9.92
CA LEU A 45 -21.47 -16.55 -9.44
C LEU A 45 -20.96 -16.81 -8.02
N GLY A 46 -21.87 -17.14 -7.11
CA GLY A 46 -21.50 -17.32 -5.70
C GLY A 46 -21.23 -16.05 -4.90
N MET A 47 -21.36 -14.85 -5.50
CA MET A 47 -21.28 -13.59 -4.79
C MET A 47 -22.65 -13.18 -4.25
N PRO A 48 -22.70 -12.40 -3.15
CA PRO A 48 -23.97 -11.95 -2.58
C PRO A 48 -24.75 -11.06 -3.55
N GLU A 49 -26.04 -11.31 -3.67
CA GLU A 49 -26.97 -10.45 -4.42
C GLU A 49 -27.39 -9.25 -3.58
N ARG A 50 -27.48 -9.43 -2.26
CA ARG A 50 -27.92 -8.41 -1.32
C ARG A 50 -26.99 -8.30 -0.13
N TYR A 51 -26.95 -7.09 0.43
CA TYR A 51 -26.15 -6.77 1.61
C TYR A 51 -27.04 -6.12 2.66
N ASN A 52 -26.92 -6.57 3.90
CA ASN A 52 -27.53 -5.95 5.06
C ASN A 52 -26.58 -4.88 5.59
N VAL A 53 -27.01 -3.63 5.59
CA VAL A 53 -26.27 -2.49 6.13
C VAL A 53 -26.84 -2.14 7.49
N SER A 54 -26.05 -2.24 8.55
CA SER A 54 -26.42 -1.85 9.91
C SER A 54 -25.60 -0.64 10.32
N SER A 55 -26.15 0.55 10.09
CA SER A 55 -25.51 1.82 10.43
C SER A 55 -26.19 2.49 11.61
N ARG A 56 -25.55 3.52 12.18
CA ARG A 56 -26.16 4.37 13.21
C ARG A 56 -27.45 5.08 12.77
N TYR A 57 -27.71 5.13 11.47
CA TYR A 57 -28.92 5.73 10.88
C TYR A 57 -30.03 4.71 10.63
N GLY A 58 -29.85 3.46 11.02
CA GLY A 58 -30.79 2.36 10.84
C GLY A 58 -30.22 1.20 10.04
N SER A 59 -31.02 0.15 9.92
CA SER A 59 -30.67 -1.05 9.15
C SER A 59 -31.51 -1.10 7.88
N PHE A 60 -30.88 -1.42 6.77
CA PHE A 60 -31.54 -1.56 5.47
C PHE A 60 -30.80 -2.57 4.59
N VAL A 61 -31.49 -3.07 3.58
CA VAL A 61 -30.94 -4.04 2.62
C VAL A 61 -30.64 -3.33 1.30
N VAL A 62 -29.44 -3.54 0.78
CA VAL A 62 -28.98 -2.97 -0.51
C VAL A 62 -28.71 -4.09 -1.49
N HIS A 63 -29.18 -3.95 -2.71
CA HIS A 63 -28.86 -4.86 -3.80
C HIS A 63 -27.45 -4.56 -4.35
N ASP A 64 -26.71 -5.58 -4.75
CA ASP A 64 -25.35 -5.47 -5.28
C ASP A 64 -25.20 -4.47 -6.44
N SER A 65 -26.22 -4.35 -7.31
CA SER A 65 -26.21 -3.35 -8.39
C SER A 65 -26.20 -1.88 -7.91
N ARG A 66 -26.40 -1.62 -6.63
CA ARG A 66 -26.29 -0.29 -6.01
C ARG A 66 -25.00 -0.12 -5.21
N CYS A 67 -24.11 -1.09 -5.31
CA CYS A 67 -22.86 -1.10 -4.55
C CYS A 67 -21.63 -1.01 -5.46
N LEU A 68 -20.66 -0.23 -5.04
CA LEU A 68 -19.30 -0.23 -5.60
C LEU A 68 -18.39 -0.94 -4.60
N VAL A 69 -18.01 -2.18 -4.92
CA VAL A 69 -17.22 -3.01 -4.00
C VAL A 69 -15.75 -2.84 -4.32
N PHE A 70 -14.99 -2.30 -3.37
CA PHE A 70 -13.54 -2.22 -3.42
C PHE A 70 -12.96 -3.33 -2.56
N GLN A 71 -12.43 -4.35 -3.21
CA GLN A 71 -11.97 -5.58 -2.57
C GLN A 71 -10.57 -5.92 -3.03
N ASN A 72 -9.72 -6.32 -2.09
CA ASN A 72 -8.37 -6.82 -2.35
C ASN A 72 -8.21 -8.24 -1.78
N GLY A 73 -7.21 -8.98 -2.27
CA GLY A 73 -6.89 -10.30 -1.74
C GLY A 73 -8.01 -11.34 -1.90
N ILE A 74 -8.63 -11.40 -3.08
CA ILE A 74 -9.69 -12.37 -3.39
C ILE A 74 -9.16 -13.79 -3.22
N LEU A 75 -9.88 -14.57 -2.42
CA LEU A 75 -9.57 -15.98 -2.18
C LEU A 75 -10.23 -16.88 -3.21
N PRO A 76 -9.67 -18.07 -3.49
CA PRO A 76 -10.35 -19.10 -4.27
C PRO A 76 -11.69 -19.51 -3.62
N GLU A 77 -12.65 -19.91 -4.43
CA GLU A 77 -14.02 -20.21 -3.99
C GLU A 77 -14.12 -21.30 -2.90
N ASN A 78 -13.21 -22.26 -2.90
CA ASN A 78 -13.20 -23.38 -1.96
C ASN A 78 -12.25 -23.17 -0.76
N THR A 79 -12.13 -21.96 -0.27
CA THR A 79 -11.28 -21.67 0.90
C THR A 79 -12.03 -21.98 2.19
N THR A 80 -11.37 -22.67 3.12
CA THR A 80 -11.93 -23.12 4.40
C THR A 80 -12.29 -21.96 5.35
N SER A 81 -11.80 -20.76 5.12
CA SER A 81 -12.05 -19.60 5.96
C SER A 81 -13.26 -18.79 5.47
N SER A 82 -14.42 -19.08 6.04
CA SER A 82 -15.67 -18.36 5.75
C SER A 82 -15.59 -16.85 6.00
N VAL A 83 -14.73 -16.42 6.93
CA VAL A 83 -14.58 -15.01 7.31
C VAL A 83 -14.05 -14.13 6.18
N TYR A 84 -13.17 -14.67 5.33
CA TYR A 84 -12.53 -13.91 4.25
C TYR A 84 -13.09 -14.23 2.86
N GLN A 85 -13.96 -15.22 2.76
CA GLN A 85 -14.41 -15.78 1.47
C GLN A 85 -15.06 -14.73 0.57
N LEU A 86 -15.87 -13.83 1.14
CA LEU A 86 -16.60 -12.82 0.40
C LEU A 86 -15.90 -11.45 0.36
N TRP A 87 -15.02 -11.17 1.32
CA TRP A 87 -14.41 -9.84 1.50
C TRP A 87 -12.93 -9.78 1.11
N GLY A 88 -12.29 -10.93 0.91
CA GLY A 88 -10.85 -11.03 0.72
C GLY A 88 -10.07 -10.89 2.02
N ILE A 89 -8.76 -11.11 1.93
CA ILE A 89 -7.84 -10.99 3.08
C ILE A 89 -7.44 -9.52 3.24
N PRO A 90 -7.63 -8.92 4.44
CA PRO A 90 -7.12 -7.60 4.72
C PRO A 90 -5.58 -7.58 4.61
N GLU A 91 -5.02 -6.55 3.99
CA GLU A 91 -3.56 -6.38 3.88
C GLU A 91 -2.88 -6.40 5.26
N TYR A 92 -3.55 -5.84 6.28
CA TYR A 92 -3.04 -5.84 7.65
C TYR A 92 -2.74 -7.26 8.18
N VAL A 93 -3.57 -8.25 7.88
CA VAL A 93 -3.34 -9.64 8.32
C VAL A 93 -2.01 -10.18 7.77
N ARG A 94 -1.68 -9.81 6.54
CA ARG A 94 -0.43 -10.23 5.87
C ARG A 94 0.80 -9.60 6.51
N ILE A 95 0.70 -8.33 6.92
CA ILE A 95 1.83 -7.55 7.42
C ILE A 95 1.90 -7.47 8.95
N GLN A 96 0.86 -7.90 9.66
CA GLN A 96 0.73 -7.77 11.12
C GLN A 96 1.92 -8.33 11.88
N ARG A 97 2.43 -9.50 11.46
CA ARG A 97 3.58 -10.12 12.10
C ARG A 97 4.85 -9.27 11.90
N ALA A 98 5.09 -8.80 10.71
CA ALA A 98 6.25 -7.99 10.40
C ALA A 98 6.24 -6.64 11.15
N ILE A 99 5.05 -6.02 11.31
CA ILE A 99 4.90 -4.81 12.13
C ILE A 99 5.28 -5.12 13.58
N ARG A 100 4.76 -6.20 14.15
CA ARG A 100 5.07 -6.60 15.52
C ARG A 100 6.57 -6.90 15.71
N ASP A 101 7.19 -7.60 14.77
CA ASP A 101 8.61 -7.91 14.83
C ASP A 101 9.45 -6.62 14.77
N ALA A 102 9.07 -5.64 13.95
CA ALA A 102 9.70 -4.33 13.89
C ALA A 102 9.53 -3.54 15.21
N GLU A 103 8.33 -3.53 15.79
CA GLU A 103 8.07 -2.90 17.10
C GLU A 103 8.92 -3.52 18.21
N ILE A 104 9.03 -4.85 18.25
CA ILE A 104 9.86 -5.57 19.22
C ILE A 104 11.34 -5.23 19.01
N ALA A 105 11.82 -5.20 17.76
CA ALA A 105 13.21 -4.88 17.47
C ALA A 105 13.57 -3.47 17.92
N HIS A 106 12.74 -2.46 17.59
CA HIS A 106 12.94 -1.08 18.03
C HIS A 106 12.83 -0.93 19.55
N GLY A 107 11.79 -1.52 20.15
CA GLY A 107 11.62 -1.47 21.61
C GLY A 107 12.74 -2.16 22.38
N SER A 108 13.27 -3.26 21.85
CA SER A 108 14.42 -3.95 22.45
C SER A 108 15.71 -3.16 22.31
N ALA A 109 15.93 -2.52 21.15
CA ALA A 109 17.07 -1.63 20.94
C ALA A 109 17.07 -0.46 21.94
N THR A 110 15.91 0.19 22.14
CA THR A 110 15.77 1.28 23.12
C THR A 110 16.08 0.79 24.55
N LYS A 111 15.54 -0.37 24.95
CA LYS A 111 15.81 -0.95 26.26
C LYS A 111 17.28 -1.37 26.45
N LEU A 112 17.93 -1.81 25.38
CA LEU A 112 19.37 -2.09 25.41
C LEU A 112 20.18 -0.82 25.60
N LEU A 113 19.80 0.28 24.95
CA LEU A 113 20.43 1.59 25.14
C LEU A 113 20.27 2.09 26.59
N ASP A 114 19.09 2.00 27.17
CA ASP A 114 18.85 2.37 28.59
C ASP A 114 19.71 1.56 29.55
N ARG A 115 20.00 0.29 29.21
CA ARG A 115 20.81 -0.61 30.02
C ARG A 115 22.27 -0.71 29.55
N SER A 116 22.68 0.18 28.67
CA SER A 116 24.00 0.11 28.00
C SER A 116 25.17 0.21 28.98
N VAL A 117 24.96 0.88 30.09
CA VAL A 117 25.93 1.01 31.15
C VAL A 117 25.33 0.45 32.42
N GLN A 118 25.77 -0.74 32.78
CA GLN A 118 25.39 -1.34 34.05
C GLN A 118 26.52 -1.13 35.08
N ALA A 119 26.21 -0.37 36.12
CA ALA A 119 27.10 -0.19 37.25
C ALA A 119 27.09 -1.44 38.13
N VAL A 120 28.23 -1.99 38.37
CA VAL A 120 28.39 -3.15 39.28
C VAL A 120 29.11 -2.67 40.54
N TYR A 121 28.38 -2.68 41.64
CA TYR A 121 28.93 -2.41 42.95
C TYR A 121 29.35 -3.69 43.63
N LYS A 122 30.60 -3.80 44.02
CA LYS A 122 31.10 -4.89 44.82
C LYS A 122 31.25 -4.38 46.26
N MET A 123 30.48 -4.96 47.17
CA MET A 123 30.56 -4.65 48.60
C MET A 123 31.07 -5.86 49.36
N LYS A 124 31.97 -5.62 50.29
CA LYS A 124 32.47 -6.69 51.14
C LYS A 124 31.38 -7.10 52.12
N ASP A 125 31.26 -8.42 52.34
CA ASP A 125 30.31 -9.03 53.25
C ASP A 125 28.81 -8.69 53.01
N LEU A 126 28.43 -8.33 51.77
CA LEU A 126 27.08 -7.94 51.40
C LEU A 126 26.01 -8.97 51.82
N ALA A 127 26.30 -10.26 51.76
CA ALA A 127 25.36 -11.30 52.17
C ALA A 127 25.12 -11.28 53.70
N ALA A 128 26.11 -10.94 54.49
CA ALA A 128 25.98 -10.82 55.93
C ALA A 128 25.20 -9.54 56.31
N GLU A 129 25.45 -8.44 55.63
CA GLU A 129 24.69 -7.19 55.80
C GLU A 129 23.21 -7.37 55.46
N LEU A 130 22.89 -8.00 54.35
CA LEU A 130 21.50 -8.25 53.94
C LEU A 130 20.75 -9.30 54.80
N ALA A 131 21.44 -9.99 55.70
CA ALA A 131 20.81 -10.92 56.63
C ALA A 131 20.09 -10.24 57.81
N THR A 132 20.29 -8.95 57.99
CA THR A 132 19.66 -8.13 59.06
C THR A 132 18.88 -6.98 58.44
N GLU A 133 17.72 -6.64 59.04
CA GLU A 133 16.84 -5.56 58.54
C GLU A 133 17.57 -4.18 58.58
N GLU A 134 18.38 -3.95 59.64
CA GLU A 134 19.20 -2.74 59.72
C GLU A 134 20.33 -2.70 58.68
N GLY A 135 20.88 -3.83 58.31
CA GLY A 135 21.88 -3.96 57.25
C GLY A 135 21.30 -3.71 55.87
N GLU A 136 20.13 -4.23 55.60
CA GLU A 136 19.39 -3.97 54.33
C GLU A 136 19.13 -2.47 54.16
N ASP A 137 18.67 -1.79 55.21
CA ASP A 137 18.44 -0.34 55.20
C ASP A 137 19.74 0.45 54.95
N ARG A 138 20.87 0.03 55.51
CA ARG A 138 22.17 0.67 55.25
C ARG A 138 22.60 0.53 53.81
N VAL A 139 22.47 -0.67 53.24
CA VAL A 139 22.81 -0.95 51.84
C VAL A 139 21.93 -0.14 50.91
N LEU A 140 20.61 -0.10 51.14
CA LEU A 140 19.66 0.69 50.34
C LEU A 140 19.98 2.18 50.35
N ARG A 141 20.23 2.76 51.53
CA ARG A 141 20.63 4.19 51.67
C ARG A 141 21.94 4.47 50.93
N ARG A 142 22.90 3.55 51.01
CA ARG A 142 24.17 3.68 50.30
C ARG A 142 23.96 3.70 48.79
N LEU A 143 23.20 2.75 48.26
CA LEU A 143 22.87 2.68 46.82
C LEU A 143 22.12 3.92 46.37
N GLN A 144 21.15 4.42 47.13
CA GLN A 144 20.40 5.64 46.79
C GLN A 144 21.33 6.87 46.78
N THR A 145 22.26 6.98 47.73
CA THR A 145 23.24 8.09 47.79
C THR A 145 24.17 8.06 46.59
N ILE A 146 24.62 6.88 46.20
CA ILE A 146 25.49 6.71 45.03
C ILE A 146 24.73 7.03 43.75
N ASP A 147 23.50 6.58 43.59
CA ASP A 147 22.69 6.84 42.42
C ASP A 147 22.34 8.33 42.27
N MET A 148 22.08 9.01 43.40
CA MET A 148 21.87 10.45 43.45
C MET A 148 23.16 11.23 43.09
N ALA A 149 24.29 10.82 43.65
CA ALA A 149 25.58 11.44 43.34
C ALA A 149 25.99 11.27 41.89
N ARG A 150 25.74 10.08 41.32
CA ARG A 150 25.94 9.78 39.90
C ARG A 150 25.07 10.65 38.98
N GLY A 151 23.81 10.88 39.35
CA GLY A 151 22.90 11.71 38.56
C GLY A 151 23.24 13.19 38.59
N LEU A 152 23.75 13.70 39.71
CA LEU A 152 24.01 15.12 39.92
C LEU A 152 25.46 15.54 39.65
N LEU A 153 26.44 14.71 40.04
CA LEU A 153 27.86 15.08 40.06
C LEU A 153 28.72 14.37 39.02
N ASN A 154 28.13 13.40 38.30
CA ASN A 154 28.86 12.50 37.36
C ASN A 154 30.12 11.85 38.00
N SER A 155 30.14 11.73 39.34
CA SER A 155 31.24 11.17 40.08
C SER A 155 30.72 10.17 41.10
N ILE A 156 31.52 9.18 41.39
CA ILE A 156 31.23 8.13 42.34
C ILE A 156 32.34 8.13 43.38
N THR A 157 31.96 8.19 44.65
CA THR A 157 32.89 8.06 45.77
C THR A 157 32.70 6.69 46.41
N ILE A 158 33.74 5.88 46.40
CA ILE A 158 33.77 4.53 46.99
C ILE A 158 34.83 4.45 48.09
N ASP A 159 34.65 3.49 48.98
CA ASP A 159 35.64 3.22 50.02
C ASP A 159 36.83 2.45 49.42
N SER A 160 38.05 2.87 49.74
CA SER A 160 39.27 2.32 49.21
C SER A 160 39.57 0.88 49.64
N GLU A 161 39.00 0.42 50.75
CA GLU A 161 39.35 -0.88 51.32
C GLU A 161 38.21 -1.95 51.23
N GLY A 162 37.02 -1.59 50.81
CA GLY A 162 35.88 -2.53 50.86
C GLY A 162 34.95 -2.52 49.69
N GLU A 163 35.08 -1.54 48.82
CA GLU A 163 34.17 -1.34 47.67
C GLU A 163 34.95 -1.33 46.38
N ASP A 164 34.41 -1.88 45.35
CA ASP A 164 34.92 -1.83 43.99
C ASP A 164 33.79 -1.50 43.02
N TYR A 165 34.08 -0.70 42.03
CA TYR A 165 33.11 -0.22 41.06
C TYR A 165 33.60 -0.53 39.64
N ASP A 166 32.84 -1.30 38.90
CA ASP A 166 33.14 -1.71 37.55
C ASP A 166 32.01 -1.31 36.58
N PHE A 167 32.39 -0.84 35.42
CA PHE A 167 31.50 -0.55 34.34
C PHE A 167 31.50 -1.69 33.33
N ARG A 168 30.39 -2.39 33.20
CA ARG A 168 30.20 -3.32 32.10
C ARG A 168 29.49 -2.63 30.97
N GLN A 169 30.23 -2.45 29.88
CA GLN A 169 29.74 -1.87 28.65
C GLN A 169 29.29 -2.98 27.72
N PHE A 170 28.04 -2.94 27.28
CA PHE A 170 27.56 -3.87 26.26
C PHE A 170 27.93 -3.37 24.87
N GLN A 171 28.38 -4.28 24.00
CA GLN A 171 28.62 -3.96 22.61
C GLN A 171 27.31 -4.05 21.84
N PHE A 172 26.96 -2.99 21.12
CA PHE A 172 25.72 -2.90 20.31
C PHE A 172 25.94 -3.25 18.85
N SER A 173 27.06 -3.92 18.51
CA SER A 173 27.30 -4.38 17.16
C SER A 173 26.16 -5.31 16.69
N GLY A 174 25.58 -5.03 15.52
CA GLY A 174 24.51 -5.81 14.92
C GLY A 174 23.07 -5.38 15.26
N VAL A 175 22.86 -4.49 16.24
CA VAL A 175 21.49 -3.99 16.52
C VAL A 175 20.93 -3.21 15.36
N SER A 176 21.74 -2.38 14.70
CA SER A 176 21.35 -1.66 13.49
C SER A 176 20.98 -2.61 12.36
N ASP A 177 21.75 -3.69 12.17
CA ASP A 177 21.52 -4.66 11.11
C ASP A 177 20.17 -5.41 11.32
N VAL A 178 19.82 -5.71 12.57
CA VAL A 178 18.54 -6.33 12.90
C VAL A 178 17.38 -5.37 12.60
N ILE A 179 17.49 -4.10 12.98
CA ILE A 179 16.48 -3.08 12.67
C ILE A 179 16.36 -2.92 11.16
N ASP A 180 17.45 -2.82 10.42
CA ASP A 180 17.44 -2.68 8.98
C ASP A 180 16.86 -3.92 8.29
N SER A 181 17.14 -5.11 8.80
CA SER A 181 16.54 -6.35 8.30
C SER A 181 15.03 -6.38 8.51
N THR A 182 14.53 -5.95 9.67
CA THR A 182 13.06 -5.88 9.92
C THR A 182 12.37 -4.83 9.05
N CYS A 183 13.02 -3.67 8.82
CA CYS A 183 12.52 -2.64 7.90
C CYS A 183 12.51 -3.14 6.45
N ASN A 184 13.55 -3.84 6.00
CA ASN A 184 13.62 -4.47 4.68
C ASN A 184 12.49 -5.49 4.49
N PHE A 185 12.25 -6.34 5.49
CA PHE A 185 11.19 -7.33 5.44
C PHE A 185 9.80 -6.70 5.38
N LEU A 186 9.55 -5.64 6.15
CA LEU A 186 8.30 -4.91 6.12
C LEU A 186 8.07 -4.23 4.75
N SER A 187 9.12 -3.62 4.18
CA SER A 187 9.08 -3.04 2.84
C SER A 187 8.76 -4.10 1.77
N ALA A 188 9.41 -5.26 1.83
CA ALA A 188 9.16 -6.36 0.90
C ALA A 188 7.71 -6.87 0.98
N LEU A 189 7.14 -7.02 2.18
CA LEU A 189 5.76 -7.48 2.38
C LEU A 189 4.73 -6.45 1.91
N THR A 190 4.95 -5.17 2.18
CA THR A 190 4.03 -4.10 1.76
C THR A 190 4.16 -3.74 0.30
N SER A 191 5.28 -4.10 -0.35
CA SER A 191 5.68 -3.63 -1.67
C SER A 191 5.84 -2.09 -1.71
N ILE A 192 6.02 -1.45 -0.56
CA ILE A 192 6.31 -0.02 -0.44
C ILE A 192 7.81 0.14 -0.21
N PRO A 193 8.54 0.86 -1.07
CA PRO A 193 9.97 1.08 -0.90
C PRO A 193 10.32 1.73 0.44
N GLN A 194 11.48 1.42 0.99
CA GLN A 194 11.94 2.03 2.24
C GLN A 194 12.06 3.54 2.17
N THR A 195 12.37 4.07 1.00
CA THR A 195 12.42 5.51 0.73
C THR A 195 11.09 6.20 0.97
N ILE A 196 9.99 5.53 0.64
CA ILE A 196 8.61 6.04 0.86
C ILE A 196 8.13 5.69 2.26
N LEU A 197 8.34 4.45 2.72
CA LEU A 197 7.79 3.96 3.98
C LEU A 197 8.46 4.59 5.21
N PHE A 198 9.79 4.80 5.15
CA PHE A 198 10.60 5.27 6.28
C PHE A 198 11.36 6.58 5.99
N GLY A 199 11.27 7.13 4.77
CA GLY A 199 12.03 8.31 4.37
C GLY A 199 13.55 8.08 4.32
N ARG A 200 13.99 6.83 4.20
CA ARG A 200 15.42 6.48 4.16
C ARG A 200 15.95 6.53 2.75
N SER A 201 17.12 7.13 2.56
CA SER A 201 17.82 7.02 1.30
C SER A 201 18.23 5.56 1.03
N PRO A 202 18.21 5.12 -0.25
CA PRO A 202 18.68 3.78 -0.60
C PRO A 202 20.13 3.60 -0.15
N ALA A 203 20.44 2.45 0.45
CA ALA A 203 21.80 2.11 0.83
C ALA A 203 22.58 1.62 -0.40
N GLY A 204 23.73 2.24 -0.69
CA GLY A 204 24.65 1.82 -1.75
C GLY A 204 25.12 2.95 -2.66
N MET A 205 26.32 2.78 -3.22
CA MET A 205 27.06 3.83 -3.97
C MET A 205 26.39 4.23 -5.30
N ASN A 206 25.45 3.42 -5.84
CA ASN A 206 24.72 3.65 -7.09
C ASN A 206 23.19 3.49 -6.92
N ALA A 207 22.68 3.53 -5.71
CA ALA A 207 21.26 3.34 -5.46
C ALA A 207 20.52 4.68 -5.61
N THR A 208 20.04 4.98 -6.82
CA THR A 208 19.20 6.15 -7.08
C THR A 208 17.79 5.99 -6.50
N GLY A 209 17.40 4.76 -6.18
CA GLY A 209 16.04 4.44 -5.76
C GLY A 209 15.01 4.42 -6.89
N ASP A 210 15.43 4.72 -8.12
CA ASP A 210 14.52 4.82 -9.28
C ASP A 210 13.83 3.49 -9.57
N ALA A 211 14.57 2.38 -9.51
CA ALA A 211 14.01 1.04 -9.70
C ALA A 211 12.96 0.68 -8.62
N ASP A 212 13.17 1.12 -7.39
CA ASP A 212 12.23 0.91 -6.28
C ASP A 212 10.97 1.75 -6.48
N LEU A 213 11.12 3.00 -6.93
CA LEU A 213 10.01 3.87 -7.27
C LEU A 213 9.23 3.34 -8.47
N GLU A 214 9.90 2.83 -9.50
CA GLU A 214 9.26 2.21 -10.65
C GLU A 214 8.42 0.98 -10.23
N ASN A 215 8.98 0.10 -9.40
CA ASN A 215 8.26 -1.04 -8.85
C ASN A 215 7.03 -0.62 -8.04
N TRP A 216 7.15 0.46 -7.26
CA TRP A 216 6.05 1.03 -6.51
C TRP A 216 4.95 1.58 -7.41
N TYR A 217 5.29 2.36 -8.43
CA TYR A 217 4.32 2.87 -9.40
C TYR A 217 3.64 1.75 -10.17
N ASN A 218 4.38 0.71 -10.55
CA ASN A 218 3.81 -0.48 -11.17
C ASN A 218 2.81 -1.21 -10.23
N ALA A 219 3.06 -1.21 -8.92
CA ALA A 219 2.12 -1.75 -7.94
C ALA A 219 0.85 -0.89 -7.84
N LEU A 220 0.99 0.43 -7.80
CA LEU A 220 -0.13 1.38 -7.79
C LEU A 220 -0.97 1.28 -9.08
N GLU A 221 -0.34 1.18 -10.25
CA GLU A 221 -1.07 0.98 -11.50
C GLU A 221 -1.90 -0.31 -11.51
N ARG A 222 -1.39 -1.38 -10.92
CA ARG A 222 -2.17 -2.62 -10.77
C ARG A 222 -3.42 -2.40 -9.92
N ILE A 223 -3.31 -1.65 -8.82
CA ILE A 223 -4.44 -1.28 -7.97
C ILE A 223 -5.43 -0.42 -8.75
N GLN A 224 -4.97 0.62 -9.45
CA GLN A 224 -5.80 1.48 -10.29
C GLN A 224 -6.57 0.65 -11.34
N LYS A 225 -5.89 -0.25 -12.04
CA LYS A 225 -6.50 -1.09 -13.10
C LYS A 225 -7.49 -2.11 -12.55
N ARG A 226 -7.17 -2.76 -11.42
CA ARG A 226 -8.00 -3.87 -10.86
C ARG A 226 -9.16 -3.37 -10.01
N MET A 227 -8.93 -2.43 -9.12
CA MET A 227 -9.92 -2.01 -8.12
C MET A 227 -10.67 -0.75 -8.55
N VAL A 228 -9.94 0.29 -9.01
CA VAL A 228 -10.53 1.60 -9.24
C VAL A 228 -11.22 1.67 -10.59
N LYS A 229 -10.57 1.23 -11.68
CA LYS A 229 -11.08 1.37 -13.06
C LYS A 229 -12.44 0.72 -13.27
N LYS A 230 -12.65 -0.48 -12.72
CA LYS A 230 -13.92 -1.22 -12.86
C LYS A 230 -15.06 -0.44 -12.18
N ASN A 231 -14.86 -0.02 -10.93
CA ASN A 231 -15.86 0.68 -10.14
C ASN A 231 -16.15 2.08 -10.71
N LEU A 232 -15.10 2.78 -11.13
CA LEU A 232 -15.23 4.09 -11.77
C LEU A 232 -16.00 4.01 -13.09
N ARG A 233 -15.74 2.98 -13.92
CA ARG A 233 -16.51 2.78 -15.15
C ARG A 233 -17.99 2.54 -14.86
N TYR A 234 -18.30 1.73 -13.84
CA TYR A 234 -19.67 1.49 -13.45
C TYR A 234 -20.35 2.77 -12.97
N LEU A 235 -19.71 3.53 -12.09
CA LEU A 235 -20.23 4.80 -11.61
C LEU A 235 -20.49 5.79 -12.75
N LEU A 236 -19.53 5.96 -13.65
CA LEU A 236 -19.68 6.83 -14.81
C LEU A 236 -20.84 6.36 -15.72
N SER A 237 -21.01 5.06 -15.91
CA SER A 237 -22.14 4.53 -16.67
C SER A 237 -23.48 4.91 -16.04
N VAL A 238 -23.58 4.88 -14.70
CA VAL A 238 -24.79 5.32 -13.96
C VAL A 238 -25.01 6.82 -14.14
N VAL A 239 -23.96 7.64 -14.03
CA VAL A 239 -24.03 9.10 -14.22
C VAL A 239 -24.50 9.45 -15.63
N PHE A 240 -23.88 8.88 -16.65
CA PHE A 240 -24.25 9.15 -18.03
C PHE A 240 -25.68 8.64 -18.36
N GLN A 241 -26.09 7.53 -17.78
CA GLN A 241 -27.47 7.05 -17.93
C GLN A 241 -28.48 8.04 -17.30
N ALA A 242 -28.15 8.64 -16.15
CA ALA A 242 -28.96 9.70 -15.57
C ALA A 242 -29.01 10.92 -16.51
N GLY A 243 -27.87 11.35 -17.07
CA GLY A 243 -27.79 12.46 -18.03
C GLY A 243 -28.60 12.25 -19.31
N VAL A 244 -28.63 11.02 -19.83
CA VAL A 244 -29.51 10.66 -20.97
C VAL A 244 -30.98 10.80 -20.61
N ARG A 245 -31.34 10.46 -19.38
CA ARG A 245 -32.73 10.55 -18.90
C ARG A 245 -33.20 11.95 -18.59
N THR A 246 -32.27 12.84 -18.18
CA THR A 246 -32.58 14.26 -17.98
C THR A 246 -32.51 15.07 -19.28
N GLY A 247 -32.05 14.47 -20.36
CA GLY A 247 -31.92 15.12 -21.66
C GLY A 247 -30.65 16.01 -21.77
N GLU A 248 -29.70 15.86 -20.84
CA GLU A 248 -28.41 16.55 -20.87
C GLU A 248 -27.41 15.91 -21.85
N VAL A 249 -27.60 14.62 -22.14
CA VAL A 249 -26.78 13.82 -23.03
C VAL A 249 -27.67 13.01 -23.96
N ASP A 250 -27.39 12.98 -25.25
CA ASP A 250 -28.23 12.25 -26.24
C ASP A 250 -28.12 10.73 -26.07
N GLU A 251 -26.90 10.22 -25.87
CA GLU A 251 -26.63 8.79 -25.69
C GLU A 251 -25.47 8.56 -24.71
N VAL A 252 -25.41 7.35 -24.14
CA VAL A 252 -24.29 6.97 -23.26
C VAL A 252 -23.00 6.84 -24.08
N PRO A 253 -21.99 7.69 -23.85
CA PRO A 253 -20.77 7.67 -24.64
C PRO A 253 -19.93 6.41 -24.37
N LYS A 254 -19.10 6.02 -25.33
CA LYS A 254 -18.07 5.00 -25.11
C LYS A 254 -16.98 5.53 -24.21
N ILE A 255 -16.97 5.10 -22.94
CA ILE A 255 -16.05 5.61 -21.92
C ILE A 255 -14.73 4.84 -21.99
N LYS A 256 -13.63 5.57 -22.26
CA LYS A 256 -12.26 5.07 -22.11
C LYS A 256 -11.64 5.76 -20.89
N ILE A 257 -11.34 4.98 -19.84
CA ILE A 257 -10.71 5.49 -18.63
C ILE A 257 -9.21 5.22 -18.72
N SER A 258 -8.42 6.27 -18.65
CA SER A 258 -6.96 6.24 -18.51
C SER A 258 -6.56 7.03 -17.27
N PHE A 259 -5.58 6.52 -16.54
CA PHE A 259 -4.97 7.24 -15.43
C PHE A 259 -3.75 8.00 -15.92
N ASN A 260 -3.47 9.14 -15.34
CA ASN A 260 -2.23 9.85 -15.62
C ASN A 260 -1.04 8.97 -15.23
N PRO A 261 0.07 9.03 -15.97
CA PRO A 261 1.28 8.33 -15.59
C PRO A 261 1.70 8.74 -14.17
N LEU A 262 2.02 7.76 -13.34
CA LEU A 262 2.52 8.01 -11.98
C LEU A 262 3.99 8.41 -11.99
N TRP A 263 4.71 8.00 -13.01
CA TRP A 263 6.07 8.43 -13.27
C TRP A 263 6.07 9.65 -14.17
N SER A 264 6.53 10.76 -13.67
CA SER A 264 6.86 11.92 -14.49
C SER A 264 8.36 11.87 -14.78
N LEU A 265 8.69 11.70 -16.04
CA LEU A 265 10.06 11.90 -16.50
C LEU A 265 10.51 13.32 -16.10
N SER A 266 11.76 13.48 -15.72
CA SER A 266 12.33 14.81 -15.54
C SER A 266 12.26 15.59 -16.84
N ASP A 267 12.26 16.92 -16.78
CA ASP A 267 12.21 17.78 -17.98
C ASP A 267 13.30 17.41 -19.00
N MET A 268 14.44 16.96 -18.51
CA MET A 268 15.57 16.53 -19.34
C MET A 268 15.30 15.20 -20.06
N GLU A 269 14.71 14.23 -19.33
CA GLU A 269 14.34 12.92 -19.91
C GLU A 269 13.15 13.07 -20.87
N GLN A 270 12.24 14.01 -20.62
CA GLN A 270 11.15 14.33 -21.54
C GLN A 270 11.69 14.92 -22.83
N ALA A 271 12.62 15.87 -22.75
CA ALA A 271 13.28 16.44 -23.92
C ALA A 271 14.05 15.38 -24.72
N ASP A 272 14.79 14.47 -24.06
CA ASP A 272 15.47 13.36 -24.70
C ASP A 272 14.49 12.39 -25.39
N LEU A 273 13.36 12.14 -24.78
CA LEU A 273 12.34 11.25 -25.33
C LEU A 273 11.65 11.88 -26.53
N GLU A 274 11.36 13.18 -26.47
CA GLU A 274 10.83 13.94 -27.61
C GLU A 274 11.82 14.01 -28.76
N GLN A 275 13.10 14.25 -28.47
CA GLN A 275 14.16 14.21 -29.48
C GLN A 275 14.27 12.84 -30.17
N LYS A 276 14.25 11.76 -29.38
CA LYS A 276 14.28 10.38 -29.91
C LYS A 276 13.02 10.07 -30.73
N ARG A 277 11.85 10.55 -30.32
CA ARG A 277 10.60 10.41 -31.10
C ARG A 277 10.67 11.15 -32.42
N ALA A 278 11.11 12.41 -32.38
CA ALA A 278 11.30 13.22 -33.59
C ALA A 278 12.29 12.56 -34.56
N GLN A 279 13.39 12.03 -34.05
CA GLN A 279 14.38 11.32 -34.85
C GLN A 279 13.85 10.00 -35.44
N THR A 280 13.01 9.28 -34.69
CA THR A 280 12.33 8.07 -35.17
C THR A 280 11.32 8.40 -36.27
N GLN A 281 10.56 9.47 -36.12
CA GLN A 281 9.61 9.96 -37.15
C GLN A 281 10.36 10.37 -38.42
N LEU A 282 11.45 11.10 -38.29
CA LEU A 282 12.31 11.51 -39.41
C LEU A 282 12.86 10.28 -40.15
N THR A 283 13.35 9.28 -39.41
CA THR A 283 13.84 8.03 -40.01
C THR A 283 12.71 7.27 -40.71
N ARG A 284 11.52 7.20 -40.13
CA ARG A 284 10.34 6.58 -40.79
C ARG A 284 9.93 7.31 -42.06
N ALA A 285 9.92 8.64 -42.04
CA ALA A 285 9.62 9.45 -43.22
C ALA A 285 10.65 9.23 -44.33
N GLN A 286 11.94 9.21 -44.02
CA GLN A 286 13.00 8.91 -44.97
C GLN A 286 12.89 7.49 -45.52
N THR A 287 12.55 6.51 -44.70
CA THR A 287 12.33 5.13 -45.12
C THR A 287 11.14 5.03 -46.04
N ALA A 288 10.02 5.70 -45.73
CA ALA A 288 8.84 5.74 -46.57
C ALA A 288 9.16 6.44 -47.91
N GLN A 289 9.88 7.53 -47.93
CA GLN A 289 10.36 8.20 -49.14
C GLN A 289 11.22 7.25 -50.01
N THR A 290 12.15 6.54 -49.41
CA THR A 290 13.00 5.56 -50.12
C THR A 290 12.18 4.43 -50.75
N TYR A 291 11.13 3.97 -50.09
CA TYR A 291 10.23 2.95 -50.65
C TYR A 291 9.34 3.48 -51.76
N ILE A 292 8.88 4.74 -51.70
CA ILE A 292 8.16 5.42 -52.75
C ILE A 292 9.06 5.58 -54.00
N ASP A 293 10.29 6.09 -53.78
CA ASP A 293 11.26 6.33 -54.86
C ASP A 293 11.64 5.01 -55.57
N LYS A 294 11.67 3.91 -54.85
CA LYS A 294 11.92 2.57 -55.39
C LYS A 294 10.67 1.85 -55.92
N GLN A 295 9.52 2.53 -55.97
CA GLN A 295 8.23 1.98 -56.40
C GLN A 295 7.81 0.70 -55.64
N VAL A 296 8.20 0.55 -54.39
CA VAL A 296 7.82 -0.60 -53.55
C VAL A 296 6.47 -0.37 -52.88
N ILE A 297 6.13 0.90 -52.56
CA ILE A 297 4.88 1.30 -51.91
C ILE A 297 4.32 2.50 -52.68
N ASP A 298 2.98 2.49 -52.87
CA ASP A 298 2.29 3.62 -53.48
C ASP A 298 2.14 4.79 -52.51
N PRO A 299 2.33 6.05 -52.94
CA PRO A 299 2.11 7.23 -52.11
C PRO A 299 0.75 7.29 -51.43
N SER A 300 -0.29 6.76 -52.08
CA SER A 300 -1.66 6.68 -51.52
C SER A 300 -1.76 5.79 -50.30
N GLU A 301 -1.00 4.69 -50.24
CA GLU A 301 -0.97 3.79 -49.06
C GLU A 301 -0.27 4.42 -47.87
N VAL A 302 0.80 5.17 -48.12
CA VAL A 302 1.51 5.92 -47.03
C VAL A 302 0.60 7.02 -46.49
N ARG A 303 -0.11 7.74 -47.35
CA ARG A 303 -1.07 8.78 -46.96
C ARG A 303 -2.19 8.21 -46.10
N LYS A 304 -2.75 7.06 -46.46
CA LYS A 304 -3.78 6.38 -45.70
C LYS A 304 -3.30 5.92 -44.33
N LYS A 305 -2.07 5.38 -44.22
CA LYS A 305 -1.47 5.00 -42.94
C LYS A 305 -1.19 6.20 -42.05
N LEU A 306 -0.79 7.35 -42.62
CA LEU A 306 -0.57 8.57 -41.86
C LEU A 306 -1.90 9.16 -41.34
N ALA A 307 -2.95 9.13 -42.13
CA ALA A 307 -4.29 9.55 -41.70
C ALA A 307 -4.86 8.62 -40.62
N ASP A 308 -4.66 7.31 -40.71
CA ASP A 308 -5.09 6.34 -39.70
C ASP A 308 -4.29 6.44 -38.36
N SER A 309 -3.09 7.01 -38.42
CA SER A 309 -2.22 7.13 -37.21
C SER A 309 -2.55 8.33 -36.31
N GLU A 310 -3.43 9.24 -36.73
CA GLU A 310 -3.75 10.50 -36.04
C GLU A 310 -2.50 11.37 -35.69
N GLU A 311 -1.33 11.05 -36.26
CA GLU A 311 -0.09 11.81 -36.00
C GLU A 311 0.00 13.12 -36.78
N PHE A 312 -0.79 13.25 -37.85
CA PHE A 312 -0.86 14.44 -38.67
C PHE A 312 -2.32 14.72 -39.04
N ASP A 313 -2.74 15.98 -39.07
CA ASP A 313 -4.03 16.42 -39.62
C ASP A 313 -4.04 16.27 -41.15
N VAL A 314 -4.06 15.05 -41.60
CA VAL A 314 -4.17 14.74 -43.04
C VAL A 314 -5.63 14.35 -43.33
N GLU A 315 -6.34 15.22 -44.02
CA GLU A 315 -7.67 14.89 -44.54
C GLU A 315 -7.59 13.71 -45.52
N ASN A 316 -8.51 12.75 -45.40
CA ASN A 316 -8.64 11.57 -46.25
C ASN A 316 -9.00 11.91 -47.69
#